data_df05cb6424b62a6dc76b0d169bc1428b
#
_entry.id   df05cb6424b62a6dc76b0d169bc1428b
#
_cell.length_a   1.000
_cell.length_b   1.000
_cell.length_c   1.000
_cell.angle_alpha   90.00
_cell.angle_beta   90.00
_cell.angle_gamma   90.00
#
_symmetry.space_group_name_H-M   'P 1'
#
loop_
_entity.id
_entity.type
_entity.pdbx_description
1 polymer ?
#
loop_
_entity_poly.entity_id
_entity_poly.type
_entity_poly.pdbx_seq_one_letter_code
_entity_poly.pdbx_strand_id
1 'polypeptide(L)'
;MKTIKINMTNRFVLILVACFLSQVSSGQDLESYIQEAQQNNPDIQAVELRYNIAEEKVDGVNSLPNTEFSAGYFVSEPETRTGAQKARFSVKQMLPWFGTITARENYATSMAEAEFIEITIAKRKLALSVSEFYYQLYEIRAKQIVLEENIQLLETYERLALTSLEVDKASAVDVLRLQIRQNELQQQIEVLLQQSTGIQAALNSLLNRAYDASIEVATNLEIPETDPVYSYEALSLNPELLKYDKLYESVTQSETLNLKEKLPNIGFGLDFIPVEERPDVNFNDNGKDIVMPMVSVSIPIFNNSYKSISRQNELRQQEIETQREQRLNVLESAFAKAQSQRNQARIAYYTQERNLKQAQDAEEILVKNYETGTIDFNDVLDIQELQLKFQMNQIESVQMYYVQSAIINYLIN
;
A
#
# COMPACT_ATOMS: atom_id res chain seq x y z
N MET A 1 -22.77 14.22 55.65
CA MET A 1 -22.96 13.19 54.62
C MET A 1 -24.16 13.57 53.74
N LYS A 2 -23.93 14.05 52.51
CA LYS A 2 -24.98 14.35 51.54
C LYS A 2 -25.05 13.20 50.55
N THR A 3 -26.08 12.40 50.66
CA THR A 3 -26.40 11.32 49.70
C THR A 3 -26.96 11.93 48.42
N ILE A 4 -26.26 11.80 47.32
CA ILE A 4 -26.69 12.19 45.97
C ILE A 4 -27.68 11.14 45.49
N LYS A 5 -28.97 11.51 45.43
CA LYS A 5 -29.99 10.70 44.73
C LYS A 5 -29.81 10.86 43.22
N ILE A 6 -29.24 9.85 42.56
CA ILE A 6 -29.21 9.76 41.10
C ILE A 6 -30.59 9.37 40.60
N ASN A 7 -31.21 10.24 39.82
CA ASN A 7 -32.58 10.12 39.28
C ASN A 7 -32.66 8.89 38.36
N MET A 8 -33.76 8.15 38.46
CA MET A 8 -34.03 6.88 37.73
C MET A 8 -33.96 7.06 36.19
N THR A 9 -34.29 8.26 35.69
CA THR A 9 -34.17 8.64 34.28
C THR A 9 -32.70 8.65 33.78
N ASN A 10 -31.75 9.05 34.58
CA ASN A 10 -30.31 9.04 34.21
C ASN A 10 -29.73 7.63 34.18
N ARG A 11 -30.28 6.68 34.92
CA ARG A 11 -29.86 5.25 34.83
C ARG A 11 -30.36 4.59 33.54
N PHE A 12 -31.57 4.95 33.06
CA PHE A 12 -32.07 4.43 31.78
C PHE A 12 -31.29 4.97 30.58
N VAL A 13 -30.91 6.26 30.60
CA VAL A 13 -30.08 6.86 29.53
C VAL A 13 -28.67 6.27 29.52
N LEU A 14 -28.07 5.99 30.68
CA LEU A 14 -26.73 5.35 30.75
C LEU A 14 -26.74 3.89 30.27
N ILE A 15 -27.83 3.14 30.54
CA ILE A 15 -28.01 1.77 30.04
C ILE A 15 -28.28 1.77 28.53
N LEU A 16 -29.04 2.74 28.01
CA LEU A 16 -29.32 2.88 26.57
C LEU A 16 -28.05 3.28 25.80
N VAL A 17 -27.21 4.15 26.35
CA VAL A 17 -25.89 4.49 25.77
C VAL A 17 -24.91 3.32 25.82
N ALA A 18 -24.92 2.52 26.89
CA ALA A 18 -24.09 1.31 26.99
C ALA A 18 -24.55 0.21 26.02
N CYS A 19 -25.85 0.06 25.74
CA CYS A 19 -26.38 -0.88 24.75
C CYS A 19 -26.13 -0.42 23.30
N PHE A 20 -25.96 0.88 23.03
CA PHE A 20 -25.63 1.39 21.70
C PHE A 20 -24.14 1.22 21.36
N LEU A 21 -23.26 1.08 22.37
CA LEU A 21 -21.83 0.85 22.19
C LEU A 21 -21.45 -0.62 21.93
N SER A 22 -22.38 -1.56 22.02
CA SER A 22 -22.12 -2.99 21.87
C SER A 22 -22.51 -3.59 20.50
N GLN A 23 -22.95 -2.78 19.53
CA GLN A 23 -23.42 -3.26 18.21
C GLN A 23 -22.45 -2.98 17.04
N VAL A 24 -21.18 -2.62 17.31
CA VAL A 24 -20.21 -2.27 16.23
C VAL A 24 -18.97 -3.13 16.40
N SER A 25 -19.09 -4.47 16.33
CA SER A 25 -17.90 -5.32 16.56
C SER A 25 -17.39 -6.14 15.36
N SER A 26 -18.15 -6.33 14.28
CA SER A 26 -17.72 -7.27 13.25
C SER A 26 -17.08 -6.63 12.00
N GLY A 27 -17.22 -5.31 11.82
CA GLY A 27 -16.59 -4.58 10.69
C GLY A 27 -15.41 -3.70 11.12
N GLN A 28 -15.25 -3.48 12.43
CA GLN A 28 -14.18 -2.63 12.96
C GLN A 28 -12.81 -3.33 12.98
N ASP A 29 -12.77 -4.64 13.06
CA ASP A 29 -11.50 -5.36 13.23
C ASP A 29 -10.58 -5.26 12.02
N LEU A 30 -11.07 -5.52 10.80
CA LEU A 30 -10.26 -5.40 9.59
C LEU A 30 -9.80 -3.96 9.34
N GLU A 31 -10.72 -2.98 9.46
CA GLU A 31 -10.39 -1.57 9.23
C GLU A 31 -9.38 -1.07 10.26
N SER A 32 -9.48 -1.51 11.51
CA SER A 32 -8.50 -1.16 12.55
C SER A 32 -7.12 -1.70 12.23
N TYR A 33 -7.01 -2.94 11.72
CA TYR A 33 -5.74 -3.52 11.27
C TYR A 33 -5.16 -2.78 10.06
N ILE A 34 -6.00 -2.37 9.10
CA ILE A 34 -5.56 -1.56 7.95
C ILE A 34 -4.99 -0.23 8.43
N GLN A 35 -5.68 0.48 9.32
CA GLN A 35 -5.23 1.76 9.87
C GLN A 35 -3.92 1.60 10.65
N GLU A 36 -3.82 0.57 11.49
CA GLU A 36 -2.59 0.29 12.23
C GLU A 36 -1.41 -0.02 11.30
N ALA A 37 -1.64 -0.85 10.27
CA ALA A 37 -0.62 -1.13 9.26
C ALA A 37 -0.16 0.16 8.57
N GLN A 38 -1.08 1.01 8.14
CA GLN A 38 -0.75 2.28 7.47
C GLN A 38 0.06 3.24 8.34
N GLN A 39 -0.11 3.18 9.67
CA GLN A 39 0.62 4.03 10.61
C GLN A 39 2.00 3.47 11.00
N ASN A 40 2.11 2.15 11.13
CA ASN A 40 3.28 1.53 11.74
C ASN A 40 4.19 0.81 10.74
N ASN A 41 3.72 0.53 9.52
CA ASN A 41 4.47 -0.26 8.55
C ASN A 41 5.74 0.48 8.08
N PRO A 42 6.93 -0.14 8.18
CA PRO A 42 8.20 0.49 7.77
C PRO A 42 8.27 0.83 6.28
N ASP A 43 7.61 0.07 5.40
CA ASP A 43 7.60 0.35 3.96
C ASP A 43 6.81 1.63 3.66
N ILE A 44 5.70 1.88 4.37
CA ILE A 44 4.98 3.16 4.26
C ILE A 44 5.84 4.32 4.72
N GLN A 45 6.50 4.19 5.88
CA GLN A 45 7.42 5.21 6.40
C GLN A 45 8.56 5.49 5.41
N ALA A 46 9.11 4.46 4.76
CA ALA A 46 10.15 4.62 3.75
C ALA A 46 9.66 5.39 2.51
N VAL A 47 8.41 5.16 2.06
CA VAL A 47 7.81 5.91 0.95
C VAL A 47 7.53 7.35 1.35
N GLU A 48 7.04 7.61 2.56
CA GLU A 48 6.82 8.97 3.09
C GLU A 48 8.15 9.74 3.20
N LEU A 49 9.22 9.10 3.67
CA LEU A 49 10.56 9.70 3.69
C LEU A 49 11.08 10.02 2.29
N ARG A 50 10.75 9.21 1.29
CA ARG A 50 11.12 9.45 -0.12
C ARG A 50 10.44 10.70 -0.66
N TYR A 51 9.16 10.90 -0.33
CA TYR A 51 8.43 12.12 -0.63
C TYR A 51 9.07 13.35 0.06
N ASN A 52 9.37 13.27 1.36
CA ASN A 52 10.03 14.35 2.09
C ASN A 52 11.41 14.71 1.48
N ILE A 53 12.17 13.71 1.02
CA ILE A 53 13.44 13.95 0.28
C ILE A 53 13.17 14.70 -1.04
N ALA A 54 12.05 14.39 -1.70
CA ALA A 54 11.68 15.09 -2.92
C ALA A 54 11.25 16.55 -2.64
N GLU A 55 10.55 16.82 -1.54
CA GLU A 55 10.22 18.18 -1.08
C GLU A 55 11.48 18.99 -0.76
N GLU A 56 12.43 18.43 0.00
CA GLU A 56 13.70 19.10 0.30
C GLU A 56 14.51 19.44 -0.98
N LYS A 57 14.37 18.66 -2.04
CA LYS A 57 14.96 18.99 -3.34
C LYS A 57 14.32 20.22 -3.97
N VAL A 58 13.02 20.46 -3.76
CA VAL A 58 12.32 21.67 -4.25
C VAL A 58 12.95 22.90 -3.60
N ASP A 59 13.16 22.88 -2.30
CA ASP A 59 13.83 23.99 -1.58
C ASP A 59 15.28 24.16 -2.04
N GLY A 60 15.99 23.06 -2.26
CA GLY A 60 17.38 23.05 -2.69
C GLY A 60 17.61 23.70 -4.07
N VAL A 61 16.69 23.51 -5.02
CA VAL A 61 16.83 24.06 -6.38
C VAL A 61 16.43 25.53 -6.49
N ASN A 62 15.75 26.07 -5.49
CA ASN A 62 15.35 27.49 -5.40
C ASN A 62 16.49 28.37 -4.87
N SER A 63 17.71 28.06 -5.24
CA SER A 63 18.92 28.77 -4.78
C SER A 63 19.67 29.41 -5.96
N LEU A 64 20.34 30.53 -5.68
CA LEU A 64 21.27 31.11 -6.60
C LEU A 64 22.54 30.30 -6.73
N PRO A 65 23.22 30.30 -7.87
CA PRO A 65 24.55 29.72 -8.01
C PRO A 65 25.53 30.35 -7.00
N ASN A 66 26.57 29.56 -6.64
CA ASN A 66 27.58 30.03 -5.69
C ASN A 66 28.24 31.32 -6.12
N THR A 67 28.50 32.22 -5.17
CA THR A 67 29.37 33.40 -5.36
C THR A 67 30.81 32.92 -5.41
N GLU A 68 31.49 33.28 -6.47
CA GLU A 68 32.91 32.97 -6.69
C GLU A 68 33.79 34.06 -6.10
N PHE A 69 34.73 33.68 -5.20
CA PHE A 69 35.81 34.55 -4.74
C PHE A 69 37.13 34.04 -5.29
N SER A 70 37.91 34.92 -5.86
CA SER A 70 39.25 34.60 -6.32
C SER A 70 40.27 35.68 -5.87
N ALA A 71 41.47 35.18 -5.61
CA ALA A 71 42.61 36.05 -5.26
C ALA A 71 43.82 35.61 -6.09
N GLY A 72 44.50 36.56 -6.64
CA GLY A 72 45.74 36.38 -7.39
C GLY A 72 46.81 37.35 -6.93
N TYR A 73 48.06 36.88 -6.87
CA TYR A 73 49.23 37.74 -6.61
C TYR A 73 50.06 37.82 -7.88
N PHE A 74 50.51 39.03 -8.25
CA PHE A 74 51.34 39.23 -9.44
C PHE A 74 52.82 38.98 -9.08
N VAL A 75 53.36 37.84 -9.49
CA VAL A 75 54.81 37.54 -9.35
C VAL A 75 55.64 38.46 -10.18
N SER A 76 55.16 38.85 -11.35
CA SER A 76 55.71 39.94 -12.20
C SER A 76 54.68 41.06 -12.18
N GLU A 77 55.04 42.16 -11.51
CA GLU A 77 54.12 43.29 -11.25
C GLU A 77 53.87 44.11 -12.50
N PRO A 78 52.61 44.15 -13.04
CA PRO A 78 52.31 45.05 -14.16
C PRO A 78 52.36 46.51 -13.72
N GLU A 79 53.18 47.30 -14.43
CA GLU A 79 53.28 48.72 -14.20
C GLU A 79 52.10 49.48 -14.84
N THR A 80 51.49 50.36 -14.09
CA THR A 80 50.46 51.28 -14.59
C THR A 80 50.84 52.72 -14.34
N ARG A 81 50.08 53.69 -14.90
CA ARG A 81 50.32 55.11 -14.65
C ARG A 81 50.30 55.43 -13.16
N THR A 82 49.47 54.77 -12.38
CA THR A 82 49.26 55.01 -10.95
C THR A 82 50.17 54.18 -10.05
N GLY A 83 50.96 53.22 -10.61
CA GLY A 83 51.90 52.35 -9.90
C GLY A 83 51.77 50.88 -10.30
N ALA A 84 52.59 50.04 -9.62
CA ALA A 84 52.61 48.62 -9.88
C ALA A 84 51.43 47.88 -9.18
N GLN A 85 50.77 46.99 -9.92
CA GLN A 85 49.70 46.17 -9.38
C GLN A 85 50.30 44.99 -8.59
N LYS A 86 49.88 44.79 -7.32
CA LYS A 86 50.41 43.73 -6.43
C LYS A 86 49.59 42.49 -6.41
N ALA A 87 48.26 42.63 -6.37
CA ALA A 87 47.31 41.51 -6.27
C ALA A 87 46.00 41.86 -6.97
N ARG A 88 45.19 40.85 -7.18
CA ARG A 88 43.79 41.04 -7.66
C ARG A 88 42.88 40.23 -6.78
N PHE A 89 41.87 40.81 -6.21
CA PHE A 89 40.76 40.18 -5.51
C PHE A 89 39.50 40.38 -6.35
N SER A 90 38.80 39.26 -6.59
CA SER A 90 37.58 39.28 -7.42
C SER A 90 36.43 38.62 -6.71
N VAL A 91 35.27 39.20 -6.75
CA VAL A 91 33.98 38.62 -6.38
C VAL A 91 33.11 38.56 -7.62
N LYS A 92 32.52 37.41 -7.92
CA LYS A 92 31.65 37.22 -9.07
C LYS A 92 30.41 36.43 -8.69
N GLN A 93 29.23 36.91 -9.11
CA GLN A 93 27.94 36.24 -8.98
C GLN A 93 27.33 36.04 -10.36
N MET A 94 27.08 34.77 -10.72
CA MET A 94 26.30 34.44 -11.93
C MET A 94 24.82 34.32 -11.54
N LEU A 95 23.97 34.92 -12.36
CA LEU A 95 22.51 34.82 -12.24
C LEU A 95 21.96 34.10 -13.46
N PRO A 96 21.16 33.04 -13.29
CA PRO A 96 20.47 32.42 -14.41
C PRO A 96 19.44 33.36 -15.00
N TRP A 97 19.06 33.14 -16.26
CA TRP A 97 18.06 33.96 -16.92
C TRP A 97 16.74 33.98 -16.16
N PHE A 98 15.99 35.05 -16.32
CA PHE A 98 14.70 35.26 -15.66
C PHE A 98 13.76 34.05 -15.87
N GLY A 99 13.19 33.53 -14.76
CA GLY A 99 12.29 32.38 -14.72
C GLY A 99 12.97 31.02 -14.79
N THR A 100 14.31 30.93 -14.81
CA THR A 100 15.02 29.63 -14.76
C THR A 100 14.90 28.99 -13.38
N ILE A 101 15.03 29.79 -12.31
CA ILE A 101 14.86 29.29 -10.93
C ILE A 101 13.43 28.77 -10.76
N THR A 102 12.42 29.53 -11.15
CA THR A 102 11.00 29.08 -11.10
C THR A 102 10.78 27.80 -11.93
N ALA A 103 11.41 27.68 -13.11
CA ALA A 103 11.29 26.46 -13.92
C ALA A 103 11.96 25.24 -13.24
N ARG A 104 13.07 25.43 -12.50
CA ARG A 104 13.69 24.38 -11.67
C ARG A 104 12.79 23.95 -10.53
N GLU A 105 12.22 24.94 -9.84
CA GLU A 105 11.25 24.70 -8.77
C GLU A 105 10.02 23.93 -9.29
N ASN A 106 9.39 24.36 -10.38
CA ASN A 106 8.25 23.70 -10.98
C ASN A 106 8.56 22.26 -11.40
N TYR A 107 9.74 22.02 -11.97
CA TYR A 107 10.17 20.66 -12.32
C TYR A 107 10.37 19.79 -11.06
N ALA A 108 11.06 20.30 -10.05
CA ALA A 108 11.25 19.58 -8.79
C ALA A 108 9.92 19.28 -8.08
N THR A 109 9.00 20.28 -8.06
CA THR A 109 7.64 20.12 -7.50
C THR A 109 6.86 19.05 -8.23
N SER A 110 6.87 19.04 -9.56
CA SER A 110 6.14 18.02 -10.34
C SER A 110 6.69 16.60 -10.11
N MET A 111 7.98 16.46 -9.84
CA MET A 111 8.58 15.18 -9.42
C MET A 111 8.14 14.79 -8.01
N ALA A 112 8.08 15.73 -7.08
CA ALA A 112 7.60 15.47 -5.72
C ALA A 112 6.12 15.06 -5.71
N GLU A 113 5.27 15.66 -6.56
CA GLU A 113 3.88 15.25 -6.71
C GLU A 113 3.73 13.80 -7.19
N ALA A 114 4.61 13.31 -8.08
CA ALA A 114 4.62 11.91 -8.48
C ALA A 114 5.00 10.97 -7.32
N GLU A 115 5.95 11.36 -6.45
CA GLU A 115 6.30 10.62 -5.23
C GLU A 115 5.16 10.64 -4.20
N PHE A 116 4.40 11.73 -4.10
CA PHE A 116 3.21 11.79 -3.24
C PHE A 116 2.14 10.77 -3.62
N ILE A 117 1.90 10.58 -4.92
CA ILE A 117 0.96 9.54 -5.39
C ILE A 117 1.43 8.14 -5.01
N GLU A 118 2.75 7.89 -4.94
CA GLU A 118 3.29 6.59 -4.48
C GLU A 118 2.90 6.25 -3.06
N ILE A 119 2.76 7.24 -2.16
CA ILE A 119 2.26 7.01 -0.80
C ILE A 119 0.85 6.41 -0.84
N THR A 120 -0.02 6.99 -1.67
CA THR A 120 -1.40 6.51 -1.83
C THR A 120 -1.43 5.08 -2.39
N ILE A 121 -0.61 4.80 -3.41
CA ILE A 121 -0.49 3.46 -4.00
C ILE A 121 0.01 2.45 -2.96
N ALA A 122 1.05 2.79 -2.20
CA ALA A 122 1.62 1.93 -1.17
C ALA A 122 0.60 1.62 -0.06
N LYS A 123 -0.11 2.64 0.46
CA LYS A 123 -1.15 2.47 1.49
C LYS A 123 -2.30 1.58 1.00
N ARG A 124 -2.72 1.72 -0.26
CA ARG A 124 -3.78 0.87 -0.85
C ARG A 124 -3.31 -0.59 -1.05
N LYS A 125 -2.08 -0.81 -1.50
CA LYS A 125 -1.50 -2.15 -1.61
C LYS A 125 -1.38 -2.83 -0.25
N LEU A 126 -0.93 -2.08 0.75
CA LEU A 126 -0.86 -2.58 2.12
C LEU A 126 -2.23 -2.97 2.66
N ALA A 127 -3.26 -2.14 2.45
CA ALA A 127 -4.64 -2.44 2.85
C ALA A 127 -5.17 -3.72 2.17
N LEU A 128 -4.87 -3.92 0.89
CA LEU A 128 -5.20 -5.16 0.18
C LEU A 128 -4.51 -6.37 0.82
N SER A 129 -3.19 -6.30 1.06
CA SER A 129 -2.44 -7.41 1.65
C SER A 129 -2.92 -7.75 3.07
N VAL A 130 -3.23 -6.74 3.89
CA VAL A 130 -3.85 -6.94 5.22
C VAL A 130 -5.19 -7.66 5.08
N SER A 131 -6.03 -7.25 4.13
CA SER A 131 -7.34 -7.87 3.89
C SER A 131 -7.21 -9.33 3.45
N GLU A 132 -6.25 -9.65 2.57
CA GLU A 132 -6.00 -11.01 2.10
C GLU A 132 -5.61 -11.94 3.25
N PHE A 133 -4.66 -11.55 4.11
CA PHE A 133 -4.27 -12.36 5.27
C PHE A 133 -5.36 -12.45 6.32
N TYR A 134 -6.13 -11.39 6.55
CA TYR A 134 -7.27 -11.39 7.46
C TYR A 134 -8.32 -12.43 7.04
N TYR A 135 -8.72 -12.45 5.75
CA TYR A 135 -9.70 -13.41 5.26
C TYR A 135 -9.16 -14.84 5.18
N GLN A 136 -7.84 -15.03 5.01
CA GLN A 136 -7.23 -16.35 5.14
C GLN A 136 -7.29 -16.86 6.59
N LEU A 137 -7.02 -16.02 7.59
CA LEU A 137 -7.17 -16.39 9.01
C LEU A 137 -8.63 -16.69 9.36
N TYR A 138 -9.57 -15.90 8.83
CA TYR A 138 -11.00 -16.17 8.97
C TYR A 138 -11.35 -17.57 8.44
N GLU A 139 -10.93 -17.90 7.23
CA GLU A 139 -11.17 -19.22 6.62
C GLU A 139 -10.67 -20.35 7.52
N ILE A 140 -9.42 -20.25 7.97
CA ILE A 140 -8.80 -21.26 8.83
C ILE A 140 -9.61 -21.40 10.13
N ARG A 141 -9.95 -20.29 10.77
CA ARG A 141 -10.70 -20.32 12.03
C ARG A 141 -12.10 -20.91 11.87
N ALA A 142 -12.80 -20.52 10.80
CA ALA A 142 -14.12 -21.08 10.50
C ALA A 142 -14.06 -22.60 10.21
N LYS A 143 -13.04 -23.05 9.46
CA LYS A 143 -12.82 -24.50 9.22
C LYS A 143 -12.50 -25.26 10.50
N GLN A 144 -11.72 -24.71 11.40
CA GLN A 144 -11.42 -25.34 12.71
C GLN A 144 -12.71 -25.55 13.52
N ILE A 145 -13.58 -24.54 13.59
CA ILE A 145 -14.85 -24.64 14.31
C ILE A 145 -15.72 -25.77 13.73
N VAL A 146 -15.86 -25.81 12.41
CA VAL A 146 -16.65 -26.85 11.73
C VAL A 146 -16.06 -28.26 11.97
N LEU A 147 -14.75 -28.41 11.96
CA LEU A 147 -14.09 -29.68 12.24
C LEU A 147 -14.31 -30.12 13.69
N GLU A 148 -14.19 -29.20 14.66
CA GLU A 148 -14.46 -29.48 16.08
C GLU A 148 -15.91 -29.94 16.31
N GLU A 149 -16.88 -29.24 15.68
CA GLU A 149 -18.30 -29.62 15.73
C GLU A 149 -18.54 -31.02 15.12
N ASN A 150 -17.89 -31.36 14.01
CA ASN A 150 -17.99 -32.64 13.36
C ASN A 150 -17.36 -33.75 14.21
N ILE A 151 -16.25 -33.52 14.91
CA ILE A 151 -15.66 -34.48 15.84
C ILE A 151 -16.66 -34.80 16.98
N GLN A 152 -17.28 -33.80 17.58
CA GLN A 152 -18.29 -33.99 18.63
C GLN A 152 -19.49 -34.78 18.13
N LEU A 153 -19.91 -34.60 16.90
CA LEU A 153 -20.97 -35.38 16.26
C LEU A 153 -20.54 -36.85 16.07
N LEU A 154 -19.33 -37.09 15.55
CA LEU A 154 -18.78 -38.44 15.39
C LEU A 154 -18.61 -39.17 16.73
N GLU A 155 -18.23 -38.50 17.82
CA GLU A 155 -18.20 -39.06 19.17
C GLU A 155 -19.60 -39.48 19.63
N THR A 156 -20.63 -38.75 19.24
CA THR A 156 -22.01 -39.11 19.54
C THR A 156 -22.44 -40.36 18.77
N TYR A 157 -22.05 -40.46 17.51
CA TYR A 157 -22.30 -41.67 16.71
C TYR A 157 -21.48 -42.86 17.19
N GLU A 158 -20.24 -42.68 17.68
CA GLU A 158 -19.46 -43.76 18.29
C GLU A 158 -20.17 -44.32 19.49
N ARG A 159 -20.71 -43.49 20.40
CA ARG A 159 -21.51 -43.97 21.54
C ARG A 159 -22.75 -44.74 21.10
N LEU A 160 -23.44 -44.29 20.04
CA LEU A 160 -24.59 -45.02 19.48
C LEU A 160 -24.17 -46.38 18.89
N ALA A 161 -23.06 -46.41 18.13
CA ALA A 161 -22.54 -47.65 17.56
C ALA A 161 -22.09 -48.67 18.64
N LEU A 162 -21.44 -48.18 19.71
CA LEU A 162 -21.07 -49.04 20.87
C LEU A 162 -22.30 -49.63 21.55
N THR A 163 -23.34 -48.84 21.81
CA THR A 163 -24.59 -49.31 22.39
C THR A 163 -25.30 -50.35 21.49
N SER A 164 -25.26 -50.12 20.17
CA SER A 164 -25.82 -51.02 19.17
C SER A 164 -25.02 -52.34 19.05
N LEU A 165 -23.71 -52.31 19.25
CA LEU A 165 -22.83 -53.46 19.29
C LEU A 165 -23.15 -54.38 20.50
N GLU A 166 -23.47 -53.80 21.68
CA GLU A 166 -23.85 -54.55 22.86
C GLU A 166 -25.12 -55.41 22.69
N VAL A 167 -25.97 -55.04 21.73
CA VAL A 167 -27.23 -55.75 21.40
C VAL A 167 -27.17 -56.45 20.03
N ASP A 168 -25.97 -56.71 19.50
CA ASP A 168 -25.71 -57.41 18.24
C ASP A 168 -26.34 -56.71 17.01
N LYS A 169 -26.56 -55.38 17.05
CA LYS A 169 -27.14 -54.59 15.95
C LYS A 169 -26.12 -53.78 15.15
N ALA A 170 -24.86 -53.68 15.61
CA ALA A 170 -23.78 -52.99 14.93
C ALA A 170 -22.51 -53.83 14.88
N SER A 171 -21.61 -53.48 13.99
CA SER A 171 -20.30 -54.13 13.85
C SER A 171 -19.21 -53.38 14.64
N ALA A 172 -18.27 -54.11 15.22
CA ALA A 172 -17.05 -53.49 15.77
C ALA A 172 -16.26 -52.70 14.69
N VAL A 173 -16.43 -53.03 13.41
CA VAL A 173 -15.83 -52.30 12.29
C VAL A 173 -16.38 -50.88 12.18
N ASP A 174 -17.66 -50.67 12.50
CA ASP A 174 -18.29 -49.35 12.45
C ASP A 174 -17.69 -48.40 13.50
N VAL A 175 -17.43 -48.90 14.70
CA VAL A 175 -16.74 -48.17 15.78
C VAL A 175 -15.32 -47.78 15.34
N LEU A 176 -14.56 -48.70 14.76
CA LEU A 176 -13.21 -48.41 14.25
C LEU A 176 -13.20 -47.40 13.14
N ARG A 177 -14.17 -47.42 12.23
CA ARG A 177 -14.30 -46.40 11.17
C ARG A 177 -14.55 -45.01 11.73
N LEU A 178 -15.42 -44.88 12.73
CA LEU A 178 -15.68 -43.63 13.42
C LEU A 178 -14.42 -43.08 14.09
N GLN A 179 -13.66 -43.94 14.77
CA GLN A 179 -12.39 -43.54 15.40
C GLN A 179 -11.33 -43.08 14.34
N ILE A 180 -11.23 -43.81 13.23
CA ILE A 180 -10.34 -43.40 12.12
C ILE A 180 -10.75 -42.03 11.62
N ARG A 181 -12.03 -41.78 11.40
CA ARG A 181 -12.53 -40.49 10.91
C ARG A 181 -12.28 -39.37 11.90
N GLN A 182 -12.49 -39.58 13.20
CA GLN A 182 -12.15 -38.60 14.23
C GLN A 182 -10.65 -38.26 14.20
N ASN A 183 -9.76 -39.22 14.05
CA ASN A 183 -8.32 -39.01 13.95
C ASN A 183 -7.95 -38.19 12.69
N GLU A 184 -8.61 -38.44 11.55
CA GLU A 184 -8.41 -37.65 10.32
C GLU A 184 -8.82 -36.19 10.51
N LEU A 185 -9.97 -35.93 11.15
CA LEU A 185 -10.43 -34.57 11.42
C LEU A 185 -9.51 -33.85 12.44
N GLN A 186 -9.05 -34.57 13.46
CA GLN A 186 -8.08 -34.04 14.41
C GLN A 186 -6.76 -33.67 13.73
N GLN A 187 -6.25 -34.52 12.83
CA GLN A 187 -5.07 -34.16 12.00
C GLN A 187 -5.31 -32.91 11.17
N GLN A 188 -6.49 -32.73 10.56
CA GLN A 188 -6.81 -31.54 9.80
C GLN A 188 -6.78 -30.27 10.67
N ILE A 189 -7.31 -30.32 11.90
CA ILE A 189 -7.25 -29.22 12.86
C ILE A 189 -5.80 -28.85 13.17
N GLU A 190 -4.93 -29.83 13.42
CA GLU A 190 -3.52 -29.58 13.71
C GLU A 190 -2.78 -28.95 12.54
N VAL A 191 -3.06 -29.39 11.30
CA VAL A 191 -2.51 -28.78 10.07
C VAL A 191 -2.98 -27.33 9.93
N LEU A 192 -4.27 -27.06 10.13
CA LEU A 192 -4.82 -25.72 10.08
C LEU A 192 -4.22 -24.79 11.14
N LEU A 193 -3.95 -25.32 12.34
CA LEU A 193 -3.27 -24.58 13.41
C LEU A 193 -1.85 -24.16 12.99
N GLN A 194 -1.10 -25.07 12.36
CA GLN A 194 0.24 -24.72 11.83
C GLN A 194 0.16 -23.70 10.70
N GLN A 195 -0.81 -23.81 9.81
CA GLN A 195 -1.04 -22.82 8.75
C GLN A 195 -1.39 -21.44 9.33
N SER A 196 -2.26 -21.39 10.34
CA SER A 196 -2.63 -20.13 10.98
C SER A 196 -1.44 -19.39 11.58
N THR A 197 -0.48 -20.13 12.17
CA THR A 197 0.74 -19.55 12.75
C THR A 197 1.57 -18.79 11.69
N GLY A 198 1.72 -19.37 10.49
CA GLY A 198 2.44 -18.72 9.39
C GLY A 198 1.76 -17.46 8.87
N ILE A 199 0.43 -17.54 8.67
CA ILE A 199 -0.36 -16.41 8.19
C ILE A 199 -0.43 -15.30 9.25
N GLN A 200 -0.59 -15.65 10.52
CA GLN A 200 -0.55 -14.69 11.64
C GLN A 200 0.78 -13.94 11.70
N ALA A 201 1.90 -14.65 11.55
CA ALA A 201 3.22 -14.02 11.51
C ALA A 201 3.36 -13.06 10.31
N ALA A 202 2.83 -13.43 9.13
CA ALA A 202 2.83 -12.58 7.95
C ALA A 202 1.98 -11.31 8.17
N LEU A 203 0.77 -11.44 8.72
CA LEU A 203 -0.07 -10.29 9.04
C LEU A 203 0.58 -9.39 10.11
N ASN A 204 1.12 -9.96 11.17
CA ASN A 204 1.85 -9.21 12.20
C ASN A 204 3.06 -8.44 11.65
N SER A 205 3.74 -9.00 10.64
CA SER A 205 4.82 -8.28 9.93
C SER A 205 4.30 -7.02 9.22
N LEU A 206 3.12 -7.07 8.60
CA LEU A 206 2.50 -5.89 7.99
C LEU A 206 2.09 -4.83 9.02
N LEU A 207 1.68 -5.28 10.21
CA LEU A 207 1.29 -4.42 11.34
C LEU A 207 2.50 -3.89 12.14
N ASN A 208 3.70 -4.37 11.85
CA ASN A 208 4.91 -4.12 12.62
C ASN A 208 4.77 -4.52 14.11
N ARG A 209 4.16 -5.71 14.34
CA ARG A 209 3.99 -6.34 15.67
C ARG A 209 4.95 -7.53 15.85
N ALA A 210 5.04 -8.05 17.07
CA ALA A 210 5.70 -9.33 17.33
C ALA A 210 5.02 -10.44 16.51
N TYR A 211 5.81 -11.37 15.92
CA TYR A 211 5.33 -12.40 14.99
C TYR A 211 4.23 -13.31 15.57
N ASP A 212 4.21 -13.48 16.89
CA ASP A 212 3.28 -14.32 17.65
C ASP A 212 2.14 -13.54 18.32
N ALA A 213 2.03 -12.22 18.08
CA ALA A 213 0.95 -11.42 18.61
C ALA A 213 -0.41 -11.94 18.13
N SER A 214 -1.39 -12.02 19.03
CA SER A 214 -2.72 -12.54 18.72
C SER A 214 -3.45 -11.66 17.72
N ILE A 215 -4.10 -12.30 16.74
CA ILE A 215 -4.98 -11.66 15.76
C ILE A 215 -6.39 -12.20 15.98
N GLU A 216 -7.33 -11.30 16.13
CA GLU A 216 -8.75 -11.62 16.18
C GLU A 216 -9.38 -11.42 14.80
N VAL A 217 -10.19 -12.36 14.37
CA VAL A 217 -10.93 -12.29 13.11
C VAL A 217 -12.41 -12.50 13.38
N ALA A 218 -13.26 -12.03 12.48
CA ALA A 218 -14.69 -12.24 12.56
C ALA A 218 -15.01 -13.73 12.70
N THR A 219 -16.04 -14.06 13.49
CA THR A 219 -16.46 -15.46 13.68
C THR A 219 -17.42 -15.93 12.61
N ASN A 220 -18.20 -15.03 12.03
CA ASN A 220 -19.14 -15.32 10.96
C ASN A 220 -19.16 -14.20 9.93
N LEU A 221 -19.03 -14.56 8.66
CA LEU A 221 -19.17 -13.67 7.51
C LEU A 221 -20.17 -14.26 6.53
N GLU A 222 -21.12 -13.45 6.09
CA GLU A 222 -22.13 -13.83 5.12
C GLU A 222 -21.90 -13.09 3.80
N ILE A 223 -22.19 -13.74 2.67
CA ILE A 223 -22.13 -13.09 1.37
C ILE A 223 -23.41 -12.22 1.21
N PRO A 224 -23.29 -10.92 0.94
CA PRO A 224 -24.44 -10.05 0.71
C PRO A 224 -25.29 -10.52 -0.48
N GLU A 225 -26.60 -10.33 -0.42
CA GLU A 225 -27.51 -10.71 -1.51
C GLU A 225 -27.19 -9.97 -2.82
N THR A 226 -26.80 -8.71 -2.71
CA THR A 226 -26.49 -7.83 -3.85
C THR A 226 -25.12 -7.19 -3.70
N ASP A 227 -24.41 -7.06 -4.83
CA ASP A 227 -23.14 -6.37 -4.89
C ASP A 227 -23.30 -4.90 -5.26
N PRO A 228 -22.41 -4.02 -4.82
CA PRO A 228 -22.29 -2.69 -5.41
C PRO A 228 -21.99 -2.79 -6.90
N VAL A 229 -22.67 -1.96 -7.69
CA VAL A 229 -22.39 -1.84 -9.13
C VAL A 229 -21.21 -0.88 -9.30
N TYR A 230 -20.16 -1.36 -9.95
CA TYR A 230 -18.98 -0.58 -10.25
C TYR A 230 -18.89 -0.29 -11.74
N SER A 231 -18.50 0.95 -12.08
CA SER A 231 -18.24 1.35 -13.47
C SER A 231 -16.77 1.15 -13.82
N TYR A 232 -16.49 0.70 -15.04
CA TYR A 232 -15.13 0.68 -15.60
C TYR A 232 -14.48 2.08 -15.64
N GLU A 233 -15.29 3.14 -15.73
CA GLU A 233 -14.81 4.52 -15.72
C GLU A 233 -14.08 4.87 -14.41
N ALA A 234 -14.44 4.22 -13.30
CA ALA A 234 -13.77 4.43 -12.01
C ALA A 234 -12.29 3.99 -12.04
N LEU A 235 -11.91 3.05 -12.91
CA LEU A 235 -10.51 2.64 -13.09
C LEU A 235 -9.61 3.78 -13.58
N SER A 236 -10.15 4.74 -14.33
CA SER A 236 -9.38 5.90 -14.81
C SER A 236 -8.86 6.79 -13.69
N LEU A 237 -9.50 6.75 -12.52
CA LEU A 237 -9.10 7.50 -11.31
C LEU A 237 -8.13 6.72 -10.41
N ASN A 238 -7.72 5.52 -10.82
CA ASN A 238 -6.78 4.72 -10.04
C ASN A 238 -5.46 5.48 -9.84
N PRO A 239 -4.93 5.59 -8.61
CA PRO A 239 -3.69 6.30 -8.33
C PRO A 239 -2.49 5.82 -9.15
N GLU A 240 -2.45 4.56 -9.57
CA GLU A 240 -1.38 4.07 -10.43
C GLU A 240 -1.40 4.70 -11.83
N LEU A 241 -2.57 5.07 -12.36
CA LEU A 241 -2.68 5.83 -13.62
C LEU A 241 -2.38 7.31 -13.39
N LEU A 242 -2.88 7.89 -12.29
CA LEU A 242 -2.58 9.28 -11.93
C LEU A 242 -1.08 9.54 -11.75
N LYS A 243 -0.33 8.53 -11.27
CA LYS A 243 1.13 8.61 -11.22
C LYS A 243 1.74 8.84 -12.61
N TYR A 244 1.28 8.12 -13.64
CA TYR A 244 1.78 8.33 -15.00
C TYR A 244 1.40 9.74 -15.53
N ASP A 245 0.22 10.25 -15.18
CA ASP A 245 -0.18 11.61 -15.55
C ASP A 245 0.76 12.65 -14.89
N LYS A 246 1.15 12.45 -13.62
CA LYS A 246 2.13 13.30 -12.92
C LYS A 246 3.55 13.17 -13.49
N LEU A 247 3.96 11.98 -13.88
CA LEU A 247 5.25 11.77 -14.55
C LEU A 247 5.29 12.45 -15.93
N TYR A 248 4.19 12.41 -16.69
CA TYR A 248 4.09 13.12 -17.95
C TYR A 248 4.20 14.65 -17.76
N GLU A 249 3.50 15.17 -16.75
CA GLU A 249 3.60 16.59 -16.37
C GLU A 249 5.03 16.97 -15.99
N SER A 250 5.74 16.15 -15.23
CA SER A 250 7.13 16.40 -14.83
C SER A 250 8.07 16.48 -16.03
N VAL A 251 7.87 15.67 -17.07
CA VAL A 251 8.65 15.74 -18.32
C VAL A 251 8.33 17.04 -19.09
N THR A 252 7.08 17.51 -19.03
CA THR A 252 6.69 18.83 -19.60
C THR A 252 7.41 19.97 -18.88
N GLN A 253 7.52 19.91 -17.54
CA GLN A 253 8.28 20.89 -16.76
C GLN A 253 9.79 20.77 -17.02
N SER A 254 10.31 19.56 -17.25
CA SER A 254 11.70 19.33 -17.68
C SER A 254 12.01 20.04 -19.01
N GLU A 255 11.09 19.96 -19.98
CA GLU A 255 11.28 20.68 -21.25
C GLU A 255 11.23 22.21 -21.05
N THR A 256 10.31 22.69 -20.23
CA THR A 256 10.25 24.11 -19.88
C THR A 256 11.55 24.58 -19.24
N LEU A 257 12.12 23.79 -18.32
CA LEU A 257 13.41 24.09 -17.73
C LEU A 257 14.55 24.07 -18.76
N ASN A 258 14.61 23.05 -19.61
CA ASN A 258 15.61 22.93 -20.68
C ASN A 258 15.62 24.15 -21.61
N LEU A 259 14.44 24.66 -21.96
CA LEU A 259 14.29 25.89 -22.76
C LEU A 259 14.76 27.14 -22.02
N LYS A 260 14.59 27.20 -20.68
CA LYS A 260 15.10 28.32 -19.87
C LYS A 260 16.61 28.24 -19.68
N GLU A 261 17.16 27.05 -19.46
CA GLU A 261 18.62 26.86 -19.29
C GLU A 261 19.43 27.10 -20.57
N LYS A 262 18.78 27.05 -21.74
CA LYS A 262 19.37 27.43 -23.03
C LYS A 262 19.60 28.95 -23.13
N LEU A 263 18.94 29.78 -22.32
CA LEU A 263 19.06 31.23 -22.35
C LEU A 263 20.39 31.67 -21.71
N PRO A 264 20.88 32.93 -22.04
CA PRO A 264 22.12 33.45 -21.48
C PRO A 264 22.07 33.57 -19.95
N ASN A 265 23.18 33.36 -19.25
CA ASN A 265 23.35 33.75 -17.86
C ASN A 265 24.04 35.11 -17.76
N ILE A 266 23.64 35.92 -16.78
CA ILE A 266 24.21 37.23 -16.53
C ILE A 266 25.08 37.19 -15.28
N GLY A 267 26.32 37.64 -15.37
CA GLY A 267 27.23 37.71 -14.22
C GLY A 267 27.53 39.18 -13.86
N PHE A 268 27.55 39.42 -12.58
CA PHE A 268 28.06 40.67 -12.00
C PHE A 268 29.31 40.35 -11.20
N GLY A 269 30.31 41.23 -11.30
CA GLY A 269 31.56 41.08 -10.58
C GLY A 269 32.16 42.41 -10.15
N LEU A 270 33.06 42.32 -9.21
CA LEU A 270 33.85 43.41 -8.70
C LEU A 270 35.28 42.96 -8.49
N ASP A 271 36.22 43.63 -9.17
CA ASP A 271 37.65 43.46 -8.93
C ASP A 271 38.17 44.59 -8.08
N PHE A 272 39.01 44.22 -7.12
CA PHE A 272 39.82 45.14 -6.34
C PHE A 272 41.31 44.82 -6.57
N ILE A 273 42.09 45.79 -7.02
CA ILE A 273 43.48 45.61 -7.36
C ILE A 273 44.28 46.70 -6.60
N PRO A 274 44.97 46.30 -5.51
CA PRO A 274 45.85 47.21 -4.80
C PRO A 274 47.06 47.58 -5.65
N VAL A 275 47.38 48.89 -5.66
CA VAL A 275 48.44 49.51 -6.48
C VAL A 275 49.49 50.14 -5.53
N GLU A 276 50.75 49.86 -5.79
CA GLU A 276 51.87 50.46 -5.01
C GLU A 276 52.18 51.87 -5.50
N GLU A 277 52.43 52.77 -4.56
CA GLU A 277 52.88 54.14 -4.88
C GLU A 277 54.22 54.14 -5.59
N ARG A 278 54.35 54.97 -6.62
CA ARG A 278 55.65 55.21 -7.29
C ARG A 278 56.43 56.25 -6.56
N PRO A 279 57.67 55.95 -6.07
CA PRO A 279 58.46 56.86 -5.25
C PRO A 279 59.01 58.03 -5.99
N ASP A 280 59.11 58.00 -7.33
CA ASP A 280 59.78 58.95 -8.19
C ASP A 280 58.83 59.98 -8.89
N VAL A 281 57.47 59.86 -8.59
CA VAL A 281 56.46 60.72 -9.20
C VAL A 281 55.49 61.29 -8.20
N ASN A 282 55.13 62.55 -8.31
CA ASN A 282 54.17 63.19 -7.43
C ASN A 282 52.97 63.68 -8.25
N PHE A 283 51.86 62.99 -8.19
CA PHE A 283 50.57 63.40 -8.76
C PHE A 283 49.42 62.84 -7.93
N ASN A 284 48.23 63.42 -8.02
CA ASN A 284 47.11 63.13 -7.06
C ASN A 284 46.57 61.71 -7.04
N ASP A 285 46.83 60.89 -8.07
CA ASP A 285 46.34 59.51 -8.19
C ASP A 285 47.45 58.48 -8.00
N ASN A 286 48.64 58.87 -7.48
CA ASN A 286 49.76 57.96 -7.28
C ASN A 286 49.42 56.94 -6.18
N GLY A 287 49.58 55.64 -6.46
CA GLY A 287 49.21 54.52 -5.55
C GLY A 287 47.69 54.28 -5.40
N LYS A 288 46.86 54.90 -6.23
CA LYS A 288 45.41 54.73 -6.12
C LYS A 288 44.98 53.32 -6.60
N ASP A 289 44.37 52.60 -5.68
CA ASP A 289 43.79 51.28 -5.95
C ASP A 289 42.75 51.28 -7.06
N ILE A 290 42.70 50.21 -7.82
CA ILE A 290 41.74 50.03 -8.92
C ILE A 290 40.53 49.23 -8.39
N VAL A 291 39.34 49.80 -8.57
CA VAL A 291 38.07 49.14 -8.35
C VAL A 291 37.36 49.04 -9.72
N MET A 292 37.10 47.81 -10.15
CA MET A 292 36.55 47.54 -11.48
C MET A 292 35.26 46.73 -11.40
N PRO A 293 34.08 47.34 -11.50
CA PRO A 293 32.83 46.61 -11.67
C PRO A 293 32.79 45.94 -13.02
N MET A 294 32.31 44.70 -13.07
CA MET A 294 32.23 43.88 -14.29
C MET A 294 30.83 43.35 -14.52
N VAL A 295 30.43 43.27 -15.77
CA VAL A 295 29.26 42.53 -16.22
C VAL A 295 29.73 41.48 -17.23
N SER A 296 29.28 40.26 -17.08
CA SER A 296 29.58 39.17 -18.00
C SER A 296 28.30 38.48 -18.46
N VAL A 297 28.31 37.95 -19.67
CA VAL A 297 27.20 37.19 -20.27
C VAL A 297 27.75 35.87 -20.75
N SER A 298 27.15 34.77 -20.29
CA SER A 298 27.48 33.42 -20.74
C SER A 298 26.38 32.90 -21.65
N ILE A 299 26.72 32.56 -22.89
CA ILE A 299 25.78 32.14 -23.95
C ILE A 299 26.23 30.75 -24.47
N PRO A 300 25.35 29.72 -24.47
CA PRO A 300 25.70 28.40 -24.95
C PRO A 300 25.61 28.27 -26.48
N ILE A 301 26.55 28.87 -27.22
CA ILE A 301 26.51 28.98 -28.71
C ILE A 301 26.71 27.61 -29.39
N PHE A 302 27.63 26.77 -28.88
CA PHE A 302 27.99 25.49 -29.49
C PHE A 302 27.49 24.29 -28.70
N ASN A 303 26.43 24.44 -27.92
CA ASN A 303 25.91 23.39 -27.05
C ASN A 303 24.66 22.72 -27.66
N ASN A 304 24.85 21.51 -28.22
CA ASN A 304 23.76 20.70 -28.78
C ASN A 304 23.00 19.89 -27.73
N SER A 305 23.42 19.92 -26.44
CA SER A 305 22.78 19.13 -25.38
C SER A 305 21.32 19.47 -25.20
N TYR A 306 20.95 20.74 -25.27
CA TYR A 306 19.56 21.21 -25.15
C TYR A 306 18.62 20.60 -26.19
N LYS A 307 19.08 20.49 -27.45
CA LYS A 307 18.32 19.80 -28.52
C LYS A 307 18.17 18.29 -28.24
N SER A 308 19.22 17.69 -27.71
CA SER A 308 19.18 16.26 -27.32
C SER A 308 18.23 16.04 -26.14
N ILE A 309 18.23 16.92 -25.13
CA ILE A 309 17.30 16.86 -24.00
C ILE A 309 15.85 17.01 -24.47
N SER A 310 15.53 17.99 -25.36
CA SER A 310 14.18 18.09 -25.94
C SER A 310 13.73 16.80 -26.62
N ARG A 311 14.64 16.15 -27.39
CA ARG A 311 14.31 14.87 -28.02
C ARG A 311 14.13 13.74 -27.02
N GLN A 312 14.93 13.72 -25.94
CA GLN A 312 14.74 12.77 -24.84
C GLN A 312 13.41 12.96 -24.13
N ASN A 313 13.01 14.22 -23.89
CA ASN A 313 11.73 14.55 -23.27
C ASN A 313 10.54 14.09 -24.14
N GLU A 314 10.57 14.31 -25.46
CA GLU A 314 9.56 13.78 -26.38
C GLU A 314 9.43 12.25 -26.32
N LEU A 315 10.58 11.53 -26.37
CA LEU A 315 10.60 10.09 -26.29
C LEU A 315 10.13 9.57 -24.92
N ARG A 316 10.46 10.29 -23.84
CA ARG A 316 10.03 9.95 -22.48
C ARG A 316 8.52 10.14 -22.31
N GLN A 317 7.93 11.19 -22.90
CA GLN A 317 6.47 11.34 -22.89
C GLN A 317 5.78 10.19 -23.61
N GLN A 318 6.26 9.79 -24.80
CA GLN A 318 5.72 8.64 -25.53
C GLN A 318 5.87 7.33 -24.75
N GLU A 319 7.00 7.15 -24.07
CA GLU A 319 7.22 5.99 -23.18
C GLU A 319 6.19 5.96 -22.04
N ILE A 320 5.99 7.09 -21.37
CA ILE A 320 5.03 7.21 -20.25
C ILE A 320 3.60 6.95 -20.71
N GLU A 321 3.18 7.47 -21.85
CA GLU A 321 1.85 7.21 -22.44
C GLU A 321 1.66 5.72 -22.72
N THR A 322 2.65 5.07 -23.33
CA THR A 322 2.60 3.63 -23.61
C THR A 322 2.56 2.78 -22.33
N GLN A 323 3.33 3.16 -21.31
CA GLN A 323 3.32 2.50 -20.01
C GLN A 323 1.97 2.69 -19.29
N ARG A 324 1.38 3.88 -19.38
CA ARG A 324 0.05 4.18 -18.84
C ARG A 324 -1.03 3.31 -19.50
N GLU A 325 -1.02 3.21 -20.83
CA GLU A 325 -1.94 2.35 -21.58
C GLU A 325 -1.79 0.88 -21.19
N GLN A 326 -0.56 0.40 -21.12
CA GLN A 326 -0.28 -0.97 -20.66
C GLN A 326 -0.77 -1.19 -19.24
N ARG A 327 -0.60 -0.21 -18.32
CA ARG A 327 -1.10 -0.33 -16.96
C ARG A 327 -2.62 -0.34 -16.90
N LEU A 328 -3.31 0.47 -17.69
CA LEU A 328 -4.77 0.46 -17.80
C LEU A 328 -5.27 -0.94 -18.22
N ASN A 329 -4.69 -1.52 -19.26
CA ASN A 329 -5.04 -2.87 -19.72
C ASN A 329 -4.87 -3.93 -18.61
N VAL A 330 -3.83 -3.81 -17.78
CA VAL A 330 -3.62 -4.70 -16.62
C VAL A 330 -4.71 -4.50 -15.56
N LEU A 331 -5.06 -3.25 -15.24
CA LEU A 331 -6.10 -2.95 -14.26
C LEU A 331 -7.48 -3.42 -14.73
N GLU A 332 -7.83 -3.23 -16.01
CA GLU A 332 -9.07 -3.71 -16.60
C GLU A 332 -9.17 -5.24 -16.56
N SER A 333 -8.09 -5.93 -16.92
CA SER A 333 -8.04 -7.39 -16.86
C SER A 333 -8.15 -7.90 -15.42
N ALA A 334 -7.47 -7.26 -14.47
CA ALA A 334 -7.54 -7.62 -13.04
C ALA A 334 -8.95 -7.39 -12.48
N PHE A 335 -9.60 -6.29 -12.86
CA PHE A 335 -10.97 -5.98 -12.45
C PHE A 335 -11.97 -7.01 -12.98
N ALA A 336 -11.92 -7.31 -14.29
CA ALA A 336 -12.79 -8.32 -14.89
C ALA A 336 -12.62 -9.70 -14.26
N LYS A 337 -11.36 -10.09 -13.98
CA LYS A 337 -11.03 -11.34 -13.29
C LYS A 337 -11.60 -11.36 -11.87
N ALA A 338 -11.36 -10.31 -11.07
CA ALA A 338 -11.83 -10.23 -9.69
C ALA A 338 -13.37 -10.26 -9.63
N GLN A 339 -14.06 -9.54 -10.52
CA GLN A 339 -15.51 -9.56 -10.62
C GLN A 339 -16.04 -10.96 -10.98
N SER A 340 -15.41 -11.64 -11.95
CA SER A 340 -15.77 -13.00 -12.33
C SER A 340 -15.58 -13.98 -11.18
N GLN A 341 -14.45 -13.93 -10.47
CA GLN A 341 -14.16 -14.82 -9.35
C GLN A 341 -15.07 -14.55 -8.14
N ARG A 342 -15.42 -13.28 -7.87
CA ARG A 342 -16.41 -12.93 -6.84
C ARG A 342 -17.78 -13.52 -7.16
N ASN A 343 -18.22 -13.43 -8.41
CA ASN A 343 -19.48 -14.02 -8.85
C ASN A 343 -19.48 -15.56 -8.76
N GLN A 344 -18.36 -16.20 -9.13
CA GLN A 344 -18.18 -17.66 -8.97
C GLN A 344 -18.28 -18.06 -7.50
N ALA A 345 -17.64 -17.33 -6.60
CA ALA A 345 -17.70 -17.55 -5.15
C ALA A 345 -19.15 -17.47 -4.65
N ARG A 346 -19.91 -16.47 -5.08
CA ARG A 346 -21.34 -16.35 -4.74
C ARG A 346 -22.17 -17.53 -5.23
N ILE A 347 -21.98 -17.94 -6.48
CA ILE A 347 -22.69 -19.12 -7.05
C ILE A 347 -22.35 -20.39 -6.26
N ALA A 348 -21.07 -20.58 -5.94
CA ALA A 348 -20.62 -21.70 -5.13
C ALA A 348 -21.27 -21.68 -3.74
N TYR A 349 -21.22 -20.56 -3.03
CA TYR A 349 -21.81 -20.38 -1.70
C TYR A 349 -23.28 -20.83 -1.65
N TYR A 350 -24.14 -20.26 -2.49
CA TYR A 350 -25.57 -20.63 -2.51
C TYR A 350 -25.83 -22.06 -3.00
N THR A 351 -24.92 -22.63 -3.78
CA THR A 351 -25.02 -24.04 -4.17
C THR A 351 -24.69 -24.95 -2.98
N GLN A 352 -23.63 -24.65 -2.23
CA GLN A 352 -23.26 -25.40 -1.04
C GLN A 352 -24.33 -25.29 0.06
N GLU A 353 -24.90 -24.11 0.26
CA GLU A 353 -25.99 -23.88 1.22
C GLU A 353 -27.19 -24.81 0.92
N ARG A 354 -27.62 -24.87 -0.34
CA ARG A 354 -28.74 -25.78 -0.76
C ARG A 354 -28.37 -27.26 -0.61
N ASN A 355 -27.15 -27.61 -1.00
CA ASN A 355 -26.67 -29.01 -0.86
C ASN A 355 -26.56 -29.42 0.60
N LEU A 356 -26.06 -28.52 1.46
CA LEU A 356 -25.97 -28.78 2.90
C LEU A 356 -27.34 -29.04 3.51
N LYS A 357 -28.34 -28.24 3.17
CA LYS A 357 -29.71 -28.45 3.63
C LYS A 357 -30.27 -29.81 3.20
N GLN A 358 -30.07 -30.17 1.91
CA GLN A 358 -30.53 -31.47 1.41
C GLN A 358 -29.80 -32.66 2.07
N ALA A 359 -28.50 -32.47 2.36
CA ALA A 359 -27.72 -33.49 3.04
C ALA A 359 -28.15 -33.65 4.51
N GLN A 360 -28.52 -32.58 5.20
CA GLN A 360 -29.09 -32.61 6.55
C GLN A 360 -30.45 -33.33 6.57
N ASP A 361 -31.33 -33.03 5.60
CA ASP A 361 -32.61 -33.73 5.48
C ASP A 361 -32.40 -35.25 5.22
N ALA A 362 -31.42 -35.61 4.39
CA ALA A 362 -31.06 -37.02 4.14
C ALA A 362 -30.50 -37.73 5.36
N GLU A 363 -29.61 -37.05 6.11
CA GLU A 363 -29.04 -37.59 7.36
C GLU A 363 -30.12 -37.92 8.37
N GLU A 364 -31.11 -37.05 8.61
CA GLU A 364 -32.20 -37.32 9.53
C GLU A 364 -32.97 -38.63 9.16
N ILE A 365 -33.16 -38.88 7.86
CA ILE A 365 -33.80 -40.09 7.37
C ILE A 365 -32.90 -41.32 7.60
N LEU A 366 -31.60 -41.21 7.27
CA LEU A 366 -30.63 -42.29 7.39
C LEU A 366 -30.41 -42.70 8.88
N VAL A 367 -30.29 -41.74 9.79
CA VAL A 367 -30.14 -42.03 11.23
C VAL A 367 -31.35 -42.82 11.76
N LYS A 368 -32.59 -42.41 11.39
CA LYS A 368 -33.82 -43.16 11.77
C LYS A 368 -33.85 -44.56 11.20
N ASN A 369 -33.42 -44.77 9.96
CA ASN A 369 -33.34 -46.07 9.32
C ASN A 369 -32.27 -46.96 9.96
N TYR A 370 -31.13 -46.39 10.34
CA TYR A 370 -30.07 -47.08 11.08
C TYR A 370 -30.58 -47.58 12.46
N GLU A 371 -31.26 -46.71 13.23
CA GLU A 371 -31.85 -47.09 14.54
C GLU A 371 -32.83 -48.26 14.45
N THR A 372 -33.55 -48.38 13.31
CA THR A 372 -34.44 -49.52 13.04
C THR A 372 -33.75 -50.75 12.48
N GLY A 373 -32.45 -50.65 12.16
CA GLY A 373 -31.65 -51.73 11.61
C GLY A 373 -31.93 -52.05 10.15
N THR A 374 -32.43 -51.05 9.38
CA THR A 374 -32.80 -51.25 7.96
C THR A 374 -31.66 -50.87 7.00
N ILE A 375 -30.63 -50.15 7.44
CA ILE A 375 -29.47 -49.74 6.64
C ILE A 375 -28.16 -49.94 7.43
N ASP A 376 -27.04 -49.95 6.71
CA ASP A 376 -25.68 -49.95 7.27
C ASP A 376 -25.31 -48.53 7.75
N PHE A 377 -24.46 -48.48 8.78
CA PHE A 377 -23.96 -47.19 9.31
C PHE A 377 -23.08 -46.43 8.31
N ASN A 378 -22.54 -47.10 7.30
CA ASN A 378 -21.78 -46.48 6.22
C ASN A 378 -22.57 -45.39 5.48
N ASP A 379 -23.89 -45.61 5.25
CA ASP A 379 -24.74 -44.63 4.58
C ASP A 379 -24.84 -43.34 5.38
N VAL A 380 -24.80 -43.38 6.72
CA VAL A 380 -24.78 -42.24 7.61
C VAL A 380 -23.43 -41.55 7.55
N LEU A 381 -22.33 -42.29 7.53
CA LEU A 381 -20.98 -41.69 7.41
C LEU A 381 -20.76 -40.97 6.05
N ASP A 382 -21.25 -41.56 4.95
CA ASP A 382 -21.12 -41.00 3.64
C ASP A 382 -21.85 -39.66 3.51
N ILE A 383 -23.04 -39.51 4.08
CA ILE A 383 -23.79 -38.26 4.07
C ILE A 383 -23.12 -37.22 4.99
N GLN A 384 -22.55 -37.65 6.11
CA GLN A 384 -21.77 -36.77 6.99
C GLN A 384 -20.52 -36.21 6.31
N GLU A 385 -19.82 -37.05 5.55
CA GLU A 385 -18.66 -36.59 4.77
C GLU A 385 -19.05 -35.55 3.71
N LEU A 386 -20.19 -35.74 3.04
CA LEU A 386 -20.76 -34.78 2.10
C LEU A 386 -21.13 -33.47 2.79
N GLN A 387 -21.73 -33.50 3.98
CA GLN A 387 -22.06 -32.30 4.75
C GLN A 387 -20.80 -31.52 5.12
N LEU A 388 -19.80 -32.19 5.68
CA LEU A 388 -18.52 -31.57 6.01
C LEU A 388 -17.87 -30.93 4.79
N LYS A 389 -17.87 -31.63 3.63
CA LYS A 389 -17.37 -31.08 2.38
C LYS A 389 -18.12 -29.82 1.95
N PHE A 390 -19.44 -29.80 2.06
CA PHE A 390 -20.26 -28.64 1.71
C PHE A 390 -20.00 -27.46 2.64
N GLN A 391 -19.86 -27.70 3.95
CA GLN A 391 -19.50 -26.68 4.94
C GLN A 391 -18.11 -26.08 4.64
N MET A 392 -17.11 -26.90 4.37
CA MET A 392 -15.75 -26.45 4.03
C MET A 392 -15.74 -25.62 2.74
N ASN A 393 -16.42 -26.07 1.69
CA ASN A 393 -16.51 -25.35 0.44
C ASN A 393 -17.30 -24.03 0.58
N GLN A 394 -18.28 -23.96 1.47
CA GLN A 394 -19.02 -22.76 1.78
C GLN A 394 -18.10 -21.70 2.41
N ILE A 395 -17.27 -22.11 3.38
CA ILE A 395 -16.27 -21.22 4.02
C ILE A 395 -15.26 -20.72 2.99
N GLU A 396 -14.75 -21.58 2.12
CA GLU A 396 -13.84 -21.19 1.03
C GLU A 396 -14.49 -20.17 0.08
N SER A 397 -15.78 -20.35 -0.20
CA SER A 397 -16.55 -19.43 -1.03
C SER A 397 -16.69 -18.06 -0.37
N VAL A 398 -16.90 -17.99 0.94
CA VAL A 398 -16.94 -16.74 1.70
C VAL A 398 -15.58 -16.02 1.65
N GLN A 399 -14.52 -16.72 1.95
CA GLN A 399 -13.16 -16.19 1.89
C GLN A 399 -12.84 -15.63 0.49
N MET A 400 -13.08 -16.42 -0.55
CA MET A 400 -12.85 -15.99 -1.94
C MET A 400 -13.67 -14.76 -2.30
N TYR A 401 -14.94 -14.70 -1.90
CA TYR A 401 -15.81 -13.55 -2.15
C TYR A 401 -15.20 -12.26 -1.55
N TYR A 402 -14.78 -12.29 -0.29
CA TYR A 402 -14.26 -11.12 0.38
C TYR A 402 -12.86 -10.70 -0.12
N VAL A 403 -11.99 -11.65 -0.45
CA VAL A 403 -10.70 -11.35 -1.08
C VAL A 403 -10.91 -10.69 -2.45
N GLN A 404 -11.80 -11.22 -3.28
CA GLN A 404 -12.08 -10.60 -4.58
C GLN A 404 -12.74 -9.22 -4.43
N SER A 405 -13.56 -9.03 -3.41
CA SER A 405 -14.14 -7.72 -3.08
C SER A 405 -13.06 -6.72 -2.64
N ALA A 406 -12.07 -7.15 -1.85
CA ALA A 406 -10.92 -6.32 -1.47
C ALA A 406 -10.06 -5.93 -2.70
N ILE A 407 -9.84 -6.86 -3.64
CA ILE A 407 -9.15 -6.58 -4.91
C ILE A 407 -9.93 -5.55 -5.73
N ILE A 408 -11.25 -5.70 -5.86
CA ILE A 408 -12.10 -4.73 -6.56
C ILE A 408 -11.98 -3.35 -5.90
N ASN A 409 -12.07 -3.28 -4.58
CA ASN A 409 -11.92 -2.01 -3.84
C ASN A 409 -10.55 -1.37 -4.07
N TYR A 410 -9.47 -2.16 -4.08
CA TYR A 410 -8.13 -1.67 -4.41
C TYR A 410 -8.06 -1.06 -5.82
N LEU A 411 -8.76 -1.64 -6.78
CA LEU A 411 -8.71 -1.21 -8.18
C LEU A 411 -9.53 0.06 -8.43
N ILE A 412 -10.63 0.30 -7.67
CA ILE A 412 -11.62 1.34 -7.98
C ILE A 412 -11.58 2.50 -6.99
N ASN A 413 -11.43 2.22 -5.68
CA ASN A 413 -11.47 3.22 -4.59
C ASN A 413 -10.08 3.65 -4.18
#